data_d7901ab1be324a30a2f4cd75118f35fd
#
_entry.id   d7901ab1be324a30a2f4cd75118f35fd
#
_cell.length_a   1.000
_cell.length_b   1.000
_cell.length_c   1.000
_cell.angle_alpha   90.00
_cell.angle_beta   90.00
_cell.angle_gamma   90.00
#
_symmetry.space_group_name_H-M   'P 1'
#
loop_
_entity.id
_entity.type
_entity.pdbx_description
1 polymer ?
#
loop_
_entity_poly.entity_id
_entity_poly.type
_entity_poly.pdbx_seq_one_letter_code
_entity_poly.pdbx_strand_id
1 'polypeptide(L)'
;MSNKIAVFASGTGSNFDAIMNAVESGELDAEVCLLVSDNIKAGVIEKAQKREVDTVVYHPKSFSDKKAYESALLADCRDKGVEWIILAGYMRLIGPTLLEAYHNRIINIHPSLLPAFPGKDAIGQAVAKKVKVTGVTVHFVDDGMDTGPIIAQEAITITESDKKEEVQKKIQAVEHKLYPRVIQSLLTKEEAK
;
A
#
# COMPACT_ATOMS: atom_id res chain seq x y z
N MET A 1 -18.70 -4.15 13.81
CA MET A 1 -18.44 -2.82 13.18
C MET A 1 -17.34 -3.05 12.17
N SER A 2 -17.48 -2.55 10.94
CA SER A 2 -16.44 -2.72 9.90
C SER A 2 -15.16 -1.97 10.30
N ASN A 3 -13.99 -2.58 10.10
CA ASN A 3 -12.70 -1.96 10.40
C ASN A 3 -12.44 -0.77 9.46
N LYS A 4 -12.11 0.40 10.00
CA LYS A 4 -11.84 1.60 9.19
C LYS A 4 -10.39 1.66 8.75
N ILE A 5 -10.18 1.70 7.45
CA ILE A 5 -8.84 1.75 6.86
C ILE A 5 -8.63 3.01 6.03
N ALA A 6 -7.42 3.55 6.07
CA ALA A 6 -6.96 4.56 5.12
C ALA A 6 -6.03 3.93 4.08
N VAL A 7 -6.21 4.28 2.81
CA VAL A 7 -5.31 3.89 1.73
C VAL A 7 -4.43 5.06 1.35
N PHE A 8 -3.10 4.88 1.36
CA PHE A 8 -2.12 5.87 0.94
C PHE A 8 -1.55 5.48 -0.42
N ALA A 9 -1.63 6.37 -1.41
CA ALA A 9 -1.19 6.10 -2.78
C ALA A 9 -0.70 7.36 -3.49
N SER A 10 0.32 7.22 -4.34
CA SER A 10 0.94 8.33 -5.12
C SER A 10 0.74 8.22 -6.63
N GLY A 11 0.16 7.13 -7.12
CA GLY A 11 0.14 6.76 -8.54
C GLY A 11 -1.25 6.49 -9.11
N THR A 12 -1.30 5.51 -10.01
CA THR A 12 -2.52 5.16 -10.76
C THR A 12 -3.63 4.53 -9.92
N GLY A 13 -3.29 3.94 -8.76
CA GLY A 13 -4.26 3.34 -7.85
C GLY A 13 -4.79 1.97 -8.26
N SER A 14 -3.97 1.12 -8.91
CA SER A 14 -4.42 -0.23 -9.26
C SER A 14 -4.67 -1.10 -8.02
N ASN A 15 -3.83 -1.00 -7.00
CA ASN A 15 -4.05 -1.67 -5.71
C ASN A 15 -5.23 -1.07 -4.94
N PHE A 16 -5.45 0.25 -5.02
CA PHE A 16 -6.65 0.88 -4.48
C PHE A 16 -7.92 0.28 -5.11
N ASP A 17 -7.96 0.13 -6.44
CA ASP A 17 -9.09 -0.50 -7.12
C ASP A 17 -9.30 -1.95 -6.64
N ALA A 18 -8.23 -2.72 -6.47
CA ALA A 18 -8.33 -4.10 -6.00
C ALA A 18 -8.89 -4.18 -4.57
N ILE A 19 -8.47 -3.27 -3.68
CA ILE A 19 -9.00 -3.17 -2.31
C ILE A 19 -10.49 -2.80 -2.35
N MET A 20 -10.88 -1.77 -3.11
CA MET A 20 -12.27 -1.34 -3.21
C MET A 20 -13.18 -2.42 -3.80
N ASN A 21 -12.72 -3.12 -4.85
CA ASN A 21 -13.48 -4.22 -5.44
C ASN A 21 -13.70 -5.36 -4.43
N ALA A 22 -12.69 -5.67 -3.61
CA ALA A 22 -12.81 -6.67 -2.55
C ALA A 22 -13.79 -6.25 -1.45
N VAL A 23 -13.83 -4.95 -1.09
CA VAL A 23 -14.83 -4.41 -0.16
C VAL A 23 -16.23 -4.50 -0.77
N GLU A 24 -16.40 -4.06 -2.03
CA GLU A 24 -17.68 -4.08 -2.75
C GLU A 24 -18.23 -5.49 -2.95
N SER A 25 -17.36 -6.49 -3.15
CA SER A 25 -17.75 -7.90 -3.28
C SER A 25 -18.01 -8.61 -1.93
N GLY A 26 -17.63 -7.99 -0.82
CA GLY A 26 -17.71 -8.59 0.51
C GLY A 26 -16.57 -9.57 0.85
N GLU A 27 -15.53 -9.64 0.01
CA GLU A 27 -14.33 -10.43 0.29
C GLU A 27 -13.44 -9.78 1.37
N LEU A 28 -13.54 -8.46 1.51
CA LEU A 28 -12.84 -7.66 2.52
C LEU A 28 -13.86 -6.91 3.38
N ASP A 29 -13.98 -7.30 4.66
CA ASP A 29 -14.83 -6.63 5.64
C ASP A 29 -14.10 -5.42 6.25
N ALA A 30 -14.09 -4.34 5.50
CA ALA A 30 -13.49 -3.06 5.87
C ALA A 30 -14.24 -1.89 5.25
N GLU A 31 -14.10 -0.73 5.88
CA GLU A 31 -14.52 0.56 5.33
C GLU A 31 -13.27 1.35 4.91
N VAL A 32 -13.10 1.61 3.61
CA VAL A 32 -12.07 2.54 3.13
C VAL A 32 -12.58 3.97 3.35
N CYS A 33 -12.31 4.52 4.52
CA CYS A 33 -12.86 5.82 4.93
C CYS A 33 -12.00 7.02 4.49
N LEU A 34 -10.76 6.79 4.02
CA LEU A 34 -9.86 7.86 3.60
C LEU A 34 -8.88 7.39 2.53
N LEU A 35 -8.75 8.18 1.47
CA LEU A 35 -7.59 8.13 0.56
C LEU A 35 -6.64 9.28 0.89
N VAL A 36 -5.36 8.98 1.02
CA VAL A 36 -4.29 9.98 1.13
C VAL A 36 -3.38 9.92 -0.09
N SER A 37 -3.09 11.07 -0.69
CA SER A 37 -2.10 11.19 -1.76
C SER A 37 -1.15 12.36 -1.52
N ASP A 38 0.13 12.19 -1.88
CA ASP A 38 1.15 13.25 -1.89
C ASP A 38 1.30 13.93 -3.26
N ASN A 39 0.47 13.51 -4.23
CA ASN A 39 0.53 13.96 -5.62
C ASN A 39 -0.86 14.30 -6.15
N ILE A 40 -1.12 15.59 -6.37
CA ILE A 40 -2.40 16.09 -6.91
C ILE A 40 -2.75 15.53 -8.31
N LYS A 41 -1.77 15.02 -9.04
CA LYS A 41 -1.95 14.41 -10.37
C LYS A 41 -2.10 12.90 -10.33
N ALA A 42 -2.18 12.31 -9.15
CA ALA A 42 -2.32 10.86 -9.01
C ALA A 42 -3.69 10.39 -9.52
N GLY A 43 -3.70 9.42 -10.43
CA GLY A 43 -4.93 8.86 -11.00
C GLY A 43 -5.85 8.19 -9.96
N VAL A 44 -5.29 7.80 -8.81
CA VAL A 44 -6.06 7.23 -7.69
C VAL A 44 -7.10 8.21 -7.13
N ILE A 45 -6.86 9.52 -7.22
CA ILE A 45 -7.77 10.56 -6.70
C ILE A 45 -9.13 10.48 -7.41
N GLU A 46 -9.13 10.42 -8.75
CA GLU A 46 -10.37 10.30 -9.53
C GLU A 46 -11.12 8.99 -9.20
N LYS A 47 -10.39 7.90 -8.95
CA LYS A 47 -10.96 6.61 -8.57
C LYS A 47 -11.63 6.63 -7.20
N ALA A 48 -11.02 7.32 -6.23
CA ALA A 48 -11.59 7.51 -4.90
C ALA A 48 -12.86 8.39 -4.97
N GLN A 49 -12.80 9.49 -5.72
CA GLN A 49 -13.95 10.38 -5.91
C GLN A 49 -15.14 9.64 -6.53
N LYS A 50 -14.92 8.79 -7.54
CA LYS A 50 -15.98 7.97 -8.16
C LYS A 50 -16.63 6.97 -7.22
N ARG A 51 -15.92 6.59 -6.14
CA ARG A 51 -16.40 5.66 -5.10
C ARG A 51 -16.81 6.38 -3.81
N GLU A 52 -16.91 7.72 -3.86
CA GLU A 52 -17.31 8.56 -2.73
C GLU A 52 -16.41 8.39 -1.49
N VAL A 53 -15.13 8.01 -1.69
CA VAL A 53 -14.13 7.91 -0.64
C VAL A 53 -13.54 9.29 -0.38
N ASP A 54 -13.58 9.74 0.88
CA ASP A 54 -12.95 10.99 1.29
C ASP A 54 -11.47 11.02 0.93
N THR A 55 -11.02 12.14 0.38
CA THR A 55 -9.67 12.25 -0.17
C THR A 55 -8.93 13.46 0.40
N VAL A 56 -7.74 13.20 0.91
CA VAL A 56 -6.78 14.23 1.36
C VAL A 56 -5.57 14.23 0.43
N VAL A 57 -5.22 15.39 -0.09
CA VAL A 57 -4.05 15.56 -0.95
C VAL A 57 -3.15 16.64 -0.37
N TYR A 58 -2.01 16.24 0.17
CA TYR A 58 -1.01 17.16 0.72
C TYR A 58 0.31 17.05 -0.02
N HIS A 59 0.78 18.17 -0.54
CA HIS A 59 2.12 18.22 -1.09
C HIS A 59 3.12 18.41 0.06
N PRO A 60 4.10 17.50 0.27
CA PRO A 60 5.00 17.57 1.42
C PRO A 60 5.79 18.86 1.54
N LYS A 61 6.11 19.50 0.41
CA LYS A 61 6.82 20.81 0.39
C LYS A 61 5.97 21.99 0.87
N SER A 62 4.67 21.80 1.10
CA SER A 62 3.79 22.83 1.67
C SER A 62 3.86 22.89 3.19
N PHE A 63 4.62 22.02 3.82
CA PHE A 63 4.82 21.95 5.26
C PHE A 63 6.25 22.34 5.63
N SER A 64 6.44 22.80 6.86
CA SER A 64 7.75 23.23 7.36
C SER A 64 8.77 22.08 7.40
N ASP A 65 8.30 20.88 7.74
CA ASP A 65 9.09 19.68 7.86
C ASP A 65 8.23 18.40 7.76
N LYS A 66 8.88 17.24 7.81
CA LYS A 66 8.21 15.93 7.74
C LYS A 66 7.25 15.71 8.92
N LYS A 67 7.59 16.20 10.11
CA LYS A 67 6.76 16.05 11.31
C LYS A 67 5.45 16.82 11.16
N ALA A 68 5.50 18.06 10.67
CA ALA A 68 4.31 18.88 10.41
C ALA A 68 3.41 18.20 9.35
N TYR A 69 4.00 17.68 8.27
CA TYR A 69 3.29 16.93 7.25
C TYR A 69 2.57 15.69 7.82
N GLU A 70 3.28 14.85 8.57
CA GLU A 70 2.71 13.63 9.15
C GLU A 70 1.70 13.93 10.26
N SER A 71 1.88 15.04 11.01
CA SER A 71 0.92 15.46 12.02
C SER A 71 -0.42 15.86 11.39
N ALA A 72 -0.41 16.52 10.23
CA ALA A 72 -1.63 16.82 9.50
C ALA A 72 -2.33 15.53 9.03
N LEU A 73 -1.59 14.58 8.43
CA LEU A 73 -2.13 13.28 8.03
C LEU A 73 -2.69 12.49 9.23
N LEU A 74 -2.00 12.53 10.36
CA LEU A 74 -2.45 11.87 11.59
C LEU A 74 -3.77 12.48 12.09
N ALA A 75 -3.92 13.80 12.02
CA ALA A 75 -5.15 14.48 12.41
C ALA A 75 -6.33 14.02 11.53
N ASP A 76 -6.15 13.99 10.21
CA ASP A 76 -7.18 13.52 9.27
C ASP A 76 -7.54 12.03 9.51
N CYS A 77 -6.54 11.18 9.72
CA CYS A 77 -6.76 9.77 10.03
C CYS A 77 -7.57 9.60 11.31
N ARG A 78 -7.26 10.36 12.36
CA ARG A 78 -7.98 10.31 13.64
C ARG A 78 -9.41 10.84 13.52
N ASP A 79 -9.62 11.91 12.77
CA ASP A 79 -10.96 12.47 12.52
C ASP A 79 -11.89 11.46 11.83
N LYS A 80 -11.35 10.65 10.92
CA LYS A 80 -12.07 9.57 10.24
C LYS A 80 -12.15 8.27 11.05
N GLY A 81 -11.48 8.19 12.18
CA GLY A 81 -11.43 6.97 13.00
C GLY A 81 -10.65 5.83 12.36
N VAL A 82 -9.64 6.15 11.56
CA VAL A 82 -8.78 5.15 10.88
C VAL A 82 -8.10 4.25 11.91
N GLU A 83 -8.18 2.95 11.69
CA GLU A 83 -7.57 1.91 12.54
C GLU A 83 -6.30 1.34 11.90
N TRP A 84 -6.27 1.25 10.57
CA TRP A 84 -5.14 0.73 9.80
C TRP A 84 -4.78 1.65 8.64
N ILE A 85 -3.48 1.79 8.37
CA ILE A 85 -2.95 2.49 7.19
C ILE A 85 -2.40 1.45 6.20
N ILE A 86 -2.92 1.50 4.98
CA ILE A 86 -2.61 0.58 3.88
C ILE A 86 -1.84 1.34 2.81
N LEU A 87 -0.53 1.10 2.69
CA LEU A 87 0.29 1.73 1.66
C LEU A 87 0.12 0.97 0.34
N ALA A 88 -0.42 1.63 -0.68
CA ALA A 88 -0.72 1.07 -1.99
C ALA A 88 0.02 1.85 -3.09
N GLY A 89 1.33 1.75 -3.11
CA GLY A 89 2.20 2.54 -4.00
C GLY A 89 2.37 3.98 -3.52
N TYR A 90 2.48 4.18 -2.23
CA TYR A 90 2.84 5.47 -1.63
C TYR A 90 4.34 5.70 -1.70
N MET A 91 4.76 6.84 -2.27
CA MET A 91 6.17 7.09 -2.60
C MET A 91 6.95 7.82 -1.48
N ARG A 92 6.46 7.79 -0.25
CA ARG A 92 7.10 8.42 0.91
C ARG A 92 7.41 7.40 1.99
N LEU A 93 8.58 7.52 2.59
CA LEU A 93 8.88 6.81 3.83
C LEU A 93 8.00 7.35 4.95
N ILE A 94 7.37 6.48 5.67
CA ILE A 94 6.62 6.80 6.88
C ILE A 94 7.62 7.14 8.00
N GLY A 95 7.33 8.18 8.75
CA GLY A 95 8.20 8.61 9.83
C GLY A 95 7.62 8.34 11.21
N PRO A 96 8.36 8.77 12.25
CA PRO A 96 8.02 8.42 13.63
C PRO A 96 6.61 8.82 14.05
N THR A 97 6.11 9.95 13.56
CA THR A 97 4.78 10.45 13.95
C THR A 97 3.65 9.47 13.63
N LEU A 98 3.67 8.89 12.43
CA LEU A 98 2.68 7.89 12.02
C LEU A 98 3.04 6.50 12.57
N LEU A 99 4.33 6.12 12.59
CA LEU A 99 4.77 4.81 13.10
C LEU A 99 4.44 4.61 14.58
N GLU A 100 4.58 5.65 15.39
CA GLU A 100 4.23 5.60 16.82
C GLU A 100 2.71 5.53 17.03
N ALA A 101 1.94 6.32 16.26
CA ALA A 101 0.48 6.37 16.37
C ALA A 101 -0.21 5.10 15.87
N TYR A 102 0.35 4.46 14.85
CA TYR A 102 -0.18 3.25 14.20
C TYR A 102 0.81 2.08 14.32
N HIS A 103 1.37 1.88 15.52
CA HIS A 103 2.33 0.80 15.77
C HIS A 103 1.76 -0.57 15.37
N ASN A 104 2.47 -1.30 14.50
CA ASN A 104 2.02 -2.57 13.90
C ASN A 104 0.67 -2.50 13.16
N ARG A 105 0.24 -1.32 12.71
CA ARG A 105 -1.01 -1.09 11.96
C ARG A 105 -0.78 -0.35 10.64
N ILE A 106 0.47 -0.32 10.17
CA ILE A 106 0.82 0.18 8.84
C ILE A 106 1.41 -0.99 8.06
N ILE A 107 0.86 -1.29 6.90
CA ILE A 107 1.38 -2.32 6.00
C ILE A 107 1.66 -1.74 4.62
N ASN A 108 2.59 -2.37 3.92
CA ASN A 108 2.97 -2.02 2.56
C ASN A 108 2.99 -3.25 1.67
N ILE A 109 2.73 -3.05 0.37
CA ILE A 109 2.93 -4.05 -0.67
C ILE A 109 4.10 -3.62 -1.56
N HIS A 110 5.05 -4.53 -1.77
CA HIS A 110 6.26 -4.28 -2.54
C HIS A 110 6.42 -5.29 -3.67
N PRO A 111 6.73 -4.86 -4.91
CA PRO A 111 6.74 -5.71 -6.09
C PRO A 111 8.05 -6.49 -6.25
N SER A 112 8.52 -7.14 -5.19
CA SER A 112 9.62 -8.11 -5.21
C SER A 112 9.48 -9.12 -4.08
N LEU A 113 10.30 -10.16 -4.08
CA LEU A 113 10.48 -11.07 -2.93
C LEU A 113 11.55 -10.49 -2.00
N LEU A 114 11.15 -9.61 -1.07
CA LEU A 114 12.07 -9.05 -0.08
C LEU A 114 12.81 -10.17 0.68
N PRO A 115 14.09 -9.98 1.01
CA PRO A 115 14.89 -8.76 0.96
C PRO A 115 15.51 -8.45 -0.43
N ALA A 116 15.15 -9.18 -1.49
CA ALA A 116 15.64 -8.88 -2.83
C ALA A 116 14.95 -7.62 -3.41
N PHE A 117 15.73 -6.76 -4.05
CA PHE A 117 15.27 -5.57 -4.78
C PHE A 117 14.40 -4.60 -3.98
N PRO A 118 14.86 -4.12 -2.80
CA PRO A 118 14.14 -3.10 -2.05
C PRO A 118 14.15 -1.75 -2.78
N GLY A 119 13.26 -0.85 -2.37
CA GLY A 119 13.22 0.52 -2.86
C GLY A 119 12.61 0.65 -4.25
N LYS A 120 13.10 1.64 -5.00
CA LYS A 120 12.49 2.05 -6.28
C LYS A 120 12.78 1.06 -7.41
N ASP A 121 11.79 0.94 -8.31
CA ASP A 121 11.88 0.16 -9.55
C ASP A 121 12.32 -1.30 -9.36
N ALA A 122 11.79 -1.97 -8.33
CA ALA A 122 12.10 -3.36 -8.03
C ALA A 122 11.91 -4.30 -9.23
N ILE A 123 10.87 -4.07 -10.03
CA ILE A 123 10.61 -4.84 -11.26
C ILE A 123 11.73 -4.61 -12.28
N GLY A 124 12.14 -3.35 -12.50
CA GLY A 124 13.26 -3.03 -13.39
C GLY A 124 14.57 -3.64 -12.92
N GLN A 125 14.83 -3.63 -11.61
CA GLN A 125 16.00 -4.28 -11.02
C GLN A 125 15.99 -5.80 -11.28
N ALA A 126 14.86 -6.48 -11.04
CA ALA A 126 14.70 -7.92 -11.27
C ALA A 126 14.94 -8.29 -12.74
N VAL A 127 14.35 -7.55 -13.67
CA VAL A 127 14.53 -7.74 -15.13
C VAL A 127 15.98 -7.50 -15.53
N ALA A 128 16.62 -6.43 -15.08
CA ALA A 128 18.02 -6.11 -15.39
C ALA A 128 19.00 -7.18 -14.87
N LYS A 129 18.69 -7.78 -13.72
CA LYS A 129 19.47 -8.89 -13.15
C LYS A 129 19.15 -10.25 -13.78
N LYS A 130 18.18 -10.32 -14.69
CA LYS A 130 17.76 -11.56 -15.37
C LYS A 130 17.40 -12.69 -14.40
N VAL A 131 16.84 -12.37 -13.26
CA VAL A 131 16.38 -13.39 -12.31
C VAL A 131 15.23 -14.21 -12.93
N LYS A 132 15.13 -15.47 -12.56
CA LYS A 132 14.08 -16.37 -13.09
C LYS A 132 12.81 -16.35 -12.23
N VAL A 133 12.93 -15.85 -10.99
CA VAL A 133 11.83 -15.75 -10.02
C VAL A 133 11.88 -14.37 -9.37
N THR A 134 10.73 -13.73 -9.26
CA THR A 134 10.48 -12.56 -8.43
C THR A 134 9.10 -12.72 -7.79
N GLY A 135 8.49 -11.67 -7.28
CA GLY A 135 7.15 -11.79 -6.70
C GLY A 135 6.70 -10.52 -6.01
N VAL A 136 5.88 -10.72 -5.02
CA VAL A 136 5.25 -9.67 -4.23
C VAL A 136 5.47 -9.98 -2.76
N THR A 137 5.74 -8.95 -1.97
CA THR A 137 5.84 -9.02 -0.51
C THR A 137 4.84 -8.05 0.12
N VAL A 138 4.04 -8.52 1.06
CA VAL A 138 3.30 -7.67 2.01
C VAL A 138 4.03 -7.72 3.34
N HIS A 139 4.34 -6.56 3.91
CA HIS A 139 5.10 -6.45 5.15
C HIS A 139 4.57 -5.33 6.03
N PHE A 140 4.84 -5.40 7.34
CA PHE A 140 4.67 -4.26 8.23
C PHE A 140 5.68 -3.17 7.89
N VAL A 141 5.30 -1.92 8.12
CA VAL A 141 6.18 -0.77 7.90
C VAL A 141 6.90 -0.43 9.19
N ASP A 142 8.22 -0.28 9.09
CA ASP A 142 9.11 0.20 10.14
C ASP A 142 9.81 1.50 9.69
N ASP A 143 10.85 1.93 10.39
CA ASP A 143 11.62 3.14 10.09
C ASP A 143 12.57 3.00 8.88
N GLY A 144 12.77 1.78 8.39
CA GLY A 144 13.60 1.49 7.22
C GLY A 144 12.83 1.48 5.90
N MET A 145 13.57 1.32 4.80
CA MET A 145 12.98 1.15 3.47
C MET A 145 12.78 -0.34 3.18
N ASP A 146 11.52 -0.79 3.19
CA ASP A 146 11.13 -2.18 2.90
C ASP A 146 11.80 -3.22 3.83
N THR A 147 12.04 -2.84 5.11
CA THR A 147 12.78 -3.66 6.08
C THR A 147 11.89 -4.32 7.14
N GLY A 148 10.65 -3.88 7.26
CA GLY A 148 9.75 -4.37 8.28
C GLY A 148 9.37 -5.85 8.14
N PRO A 149 8.80 -6.46 9.20
CA PRO A 149 8.46 -7.89 9.23
C PRO A 149 7.56 -8.32 8.08
N ILE A 150 7.94 -9.38 7.39
CA ILE A 150 7.18 -9.94 6.27
C ILE A 150 5.92 -10.63 6.80
N ILE A 151 4.77 -10.32 6.19
CA ILE A 151 3.47 -10.94 6.49
C ILE A 151 3.17 -12.05 5.51
N ALA A 152 3.34 -11.79 4.21
CA ALA A 152 3.07 -12.75 3.15
C ALA A 152 3.92 -12.46 1.91
N GLN A 153 4.22 -13.52 1.16
CA GLN A 153 4.92 -13.43 -0.12
C GLN A 153 4.28 -14.37 -1.13
N GLU A 154 4.28 -13.95 -2.40
CA GLU A 154 3.85 -14.78 -3.51
C GLU A 154 4.82 -14.63 -4.68
N ALA A 155 5.32 -15.75 -5.19
CA ALA A 155 6.33 -15.79 -6.24
C ALA A 155 5.71 -15.83 -7.64
N ILE A 156 6.39 -15.23 -8.60
CA ILE A 156 6.13 -15.36 -10.04
C ILE A 156 7.38 -15.79 -10.78
N THR A 157 7.19 -16.54 -11.88
CA THR A 157 8.28 -16.90 -12.80
C THR A 157 8.44 -15.84 -13.88
N ILE A 158 9.69 -15.47 -14.16
CA ILE A 158 10.09 -14.63 -15.29
C ILE A 158 10.68 -15.53 -16.37
N THR A 159 10.12 -15.51 -17.57
CA THR A 159 10.63 -16.21 -18.74
C THR A 159 11.60 -15.32 -19.53
N GLU A 160 12.38 -15.91 -20.44
CA GLU A 160 13.34 -15.15 -21.28
C GLU A 160 12.66 -14.20 -22.26
N SER A 161 11.40 -14.47 -22.59
CA SER A 161 10.58 -13.63 -23.48
C SER A 161 9.89 -12.47 -22.76
N ASP A 162 9.80 -12.49 -21.43
CA ASP A 162 9.10 -11.47 -20.67
C ASP A 162 9.86 -10.14 -20.70
N LYS A 163 9.21 -9.11 -21.22
CA LYS A 163 9.64 -7.73 -21.07
C LYS A 163 9.19 -7.16 -19.74
N LYS A 164 9.70 -5.99 -19.36
CA LYS A 164 9.36 -5.32 -18.10
C LYS A 164 7.85 -5.16 -17.93
N GLU A 165 7.14 -4.83 -19.00
CA GLU A 165 5.68 -4.62 -18.98
C GLU A 165 4.92 -5.91 -18.71
N GLU A 166 5.41 -7.07 -19.21
CA GLU A 166 4.80 -8.37 -18.94
C GLU A 166 5.03 -8.80 -17.49
N VAL A 167 6.25 -8.60 -16.99
CA VAL A 167 6.57 -8.85 -15.58
C VAL A 167 5.71 -7.98 -14.67
N GLN A 168 5.53 -6.70 -15.02
CA GLN A 168 4.69 -5.78 -14.27
C GLN A 168 3.23 -6.26 -14.22
N LYS A 169 2.67 -6.73 -15.34
CA LYS A 169 1.31 -7.29 -15.38
C LYS A 169 1.17 -8.53 -14.49
N LYS A 170 2.16 -9.44 -14.52
CA LYS A 170 2.19 -10.61 -13.65
C LYS A 170 2.21 -10.23 -12.17
N ILE A 171 3.06 -9.27 -11.80
CA ILE A 171 3.16 -8.72 -10.44
C ILE A 171 1.82 -8.14 -10.02
N GLN A 172 1.23 -7.24 -10.81
CA GLN A 172 -0.04 -6.61 -10.49
C GLN A 172 -1.19 -7.63 -10.32
N ALA A 173 -1.22 -8.68 -11.15
CA ALA A 173 -2.21 -9.74 -11.01
C ALA A 173 -2.09 -10.48 -9.66
N VAL A 174 -0.89 -10.63 -9.14
CA VAL A 174 -0.64 -11.19 -7.80
C VAL A 174 -0.99 -10.18 -6.71
N GLU A 175 -0.53 -8.93 -6.83
CA GLU A 175 -0.81 -7.86 -5.87
C GLU A 175 -2.32 -7.73 -5.61
N HIS A 176 -3.11 -7.66 -6.68
CA HIS A 176 -4.55 -7.45 -6.61
C HIS A 176 -5.33 -8.57 -5.90
N LYS A 177 -4.75 -9.77 -5.82
CA LYS A 177 -5.33 -10.91 -5.07
C LYS A 177 -4.76 -11.02 -3.66
N LEU A 178 -3.44 -10.85 -3.55
CA LEU A 178 -2.73 -11.05 -2.29
C LEU A 178 -3.08 -9.97 -1.27
N TYR A 179 -3.10 -8.70 -1.70
CA TYR A 179 -3.22 -7.59 -0.78
C TYR A 179 -4.56 -7.57 -0.05
N PRO A 180 -5.74 -7.61 -0.72
CA PRO A 180 -7.02 -7.68 -0.02
C PRO A 180 -7.12 -8.88 0.93
N ARG A 181 -6.63 -10.06 0.52
CA ARG A 181 -6.62 -11.28 1.34
C ARG A 181 -5.78 -11.12 2.61
N VAL A 182 -4.61 -10.48 2.51
CA VAL A 182 -3.75 -10.21 3.67
C VAL A 182 -4.40 -9.20 4.61
N ILE A 183 -4.97 -8.11 4.08
CA ILE A 183 -5.70 -7.12 4.86
C ILE A 183 -6.82 -7.83 5.65
N GLN A 184 -7.68 -8.60 4.98
CA GLN A 184 -8.77 -9.36 5.64
C GLN A 184 -8.25 -10.24 6.77
N SER A 185 -7.15 -10.99 6.53
CA SER A 185 -6.56 -11.87 7.54
C SER A 185 -6.05 -11.13 8.77
N LEU A 186 -5.55 -9.89 8.61
CA LEU A 186 -5.07 -9.07 9.72
C LEU A 186 -6.25 -8.53 10.55
N LEU A 187 -7.28 -8.01 9.89
CA LEU A 187 -8.47 -7.47 10.55
C LEU A 187 -9.19 -8.55 11.36
N THR A 188 -9.39 -9.74 10.80
CA THR A 188 -10.02 -10.88 11.49
C THR A 188 -9.24 -11.36 12.73
N LYS A 189 -7.90 -11.30 12.70
CA LYS A 189 -7.07 -11.68 13.86
C LYS A 189 -7.17 -10.69 15.03
N GLU A 190 -7.47 -9.44 14.78
CA GLU A 190 -7.68 -8.43 15.82
C GLU A 190 -9.04 -8.61 16.51
N GLU A 191 -10.08 -8.94 15.78
CA GLU A 191 -11.42 -9.21 16.34
C GLU A 191 -11.45 -10.44 17.25
N ALA A 192 -10.49 -11.36 17.11
CA ALA A 192 -10.40 -12.60 17.90
C ALA A 192 -9.61 -12.44 19.22
N LYS A 193 -9.12 -11.23 19.55
CA LYS A 193 -8.38 -10.92 20.79
C LYS A 193 -9.23 -10.11 21.76
#